data_e97c8a91a3e1a9dc213bb10ae1de6f54
#
_entry.id   e97c8a91a3e1a9dc213bb10ae1de6f54
#
_cell.length_a   1.000
_cell.length_b   1.000
_cell.length_c   1.000
_cell.angle_alpha   90.00
_cell.angle_beta   90.00
_cell.angle_gamma   90.00
#
_symmetry.space_group_name_H-M   'P 1'
#
loop_
_entity.id
_entity.type
_entity.pdbx_description
1 polymer ?
#
loop_
_entity_poly.entity_id
_entity_poly.type
_entity_poly.pdbx_seq_one_letter_code
_entity_poly.pdbx_strand_id
1 'polypeptide(L)'
;MTSLEQHRHHPRTFHENRFVYPVLSRRSHGLSVGINLNPDKICNFDCIYCQVDRTSQAETRFVELDAVLEELEALLERVSDGSLWDDPTFADVPEELRRLNDIAFSGDGEPTTYRNFDEIVKRVGEVKDRAGAKAARLVLITNASMFHRPVVEVGLETLHEHNGEIWAKLEAGTDEYYQLIERTVVPFTRVLENITVVARRWPVVIQSLFMRVAGEAVPESEIEAFCDRLCEIVSEGGRLKLVQVYTVARPPAESFVTALTDVELEAIAERVRLRCGLETAVFGG
;
A
#
# COMPACT_ATOMS: atom_id res chain seq x y z
N MET A 1 6.27 -2.50 -22.56
CA MET A 1 7.19 -1.50 -21.96
C MET A 1 8.22 -2.24 -21.16
N THR A 2 9.51 -1.97 -21.38
CA THR A 2 10.59 -2.52 -20.54
C THR A 2 10.41 -2.00 -19.12
N SER A 3 10.29 -2.92 -18.15
CA SER A 3 10.20 -2.53 -16.74
C SER A 3 11.49 -1.87 -16.30
N LEU A 4 11.41 -0.64 -15.79
CA LEU A 4 12.57 0.06 -15.24
C LEU A 4 13.11 -0.70 -14.04
N GLU A 5 14.42 -0.70 -13.82
CA GLU A 5 15.06 -1.38 -12.70
C GLU A 5 14.53 -0.86 -11.35
N GLN A 6 14.27 0.44 -11.27
CA GLN A 6 13.66 1.11 -10.12
C GLN A 6 12.26 0.59 -9.75
N HIS A 7 11.55 -0.08 -10.68
CA HIS A 7 10.28 -0.74 -10.37
C HIS A 7 10.45 -2.10 -9.67
N ARG A 8 11.64 -2.71 -9.77
CA ARG A 8 11.94 -4.04 -9.23
C ARG A 8 12.73 -3.99 -7.93
N HIS A 9 13.46 -2.91 -7.70
CA HIS A 9 14.28 -2.73 -6.51
C HIS A 9 13.75 -1.56 -5.69
N HIS A 10 13.15 -1.86 -4.54
CA HIS A 10 12.57 -0.87 -3.63
C HIS A 10 13.19 -1.03 -2.23
N PRO A 11 14.41 -0.52 -2.00
CA PRO A 11 14.97 -0.48 -0.67
C PRO A 11 14.09 0.41 0.21
N ARG A 12 13.94 0.03 1.49
CA ARG A 12 13.21 0.83 2.48
C ARG A 12 14.09 1.86 3.18
N THR A 13 15.26 2.09 2.62
CA THR A 13 16.25 3.07 3.06
C THR A 13 16.74 3.88 1.86
N PHE A 14 17.19 5.09 2.10
CA PHE A 14 17.77 5.95 1.06
C PHE A 14 18.91 6.77 1.66
N HIS A 15 20.16 6.46 1.26
CA HIS A 15 21.37 7.01 1.89
C HIS A 15 21.35 6.82 3.41
N GLU A 16 21.41 7.92 4.18
CA GLU A 16 21.38 7.92 5.64
C GLU A 16 19.95 7.85 6.21
N ASN A 17 18.92 7.93 5.37
CA ASN A 17 17.53 7.88 5.82
C ASN A 17 17.15 6.48 6.32
N ARG A 18 16.51 6.42 7.47
CA ARG A 18 16.06 5.19 8.14
C ARG A 18 14.58 4.92 7.95
N PHE A 19 13.79 5.97 7.71
CA PHE A 19 12.33 5.93 7.72
C PHE A 19 11.71 6.37 6.40
N VAL A 20 12.36 7.29 5.66
CA VAL A 20 11.79 7.92 4.47
C VAL A 20 12.63 7.56 3.24
N TYR A 21 11.96 7.06 2.20
CA TYR A 21 12.64 6.57 1.01
C TYR A 21 11.85 6.87 -0.27
N PRO A 22 12.53 7.25 -1.37
CA PRO A 22 11.89 7.48 -2.66
C PRO A 22 11.69 6.16 -3.41
N VAL A 23 10.57 6.05 -4.12
CA VAL A 23 10.21 4.89 -4.95
C VAL A 23 9.62 5.36 -6.26
N LEU A 24 10.06 4.80 -7.38
CA LEU A 24 9.34 4.95 -8.63
C LEU A 24 8.17 3.97 -8.65
N SER A 25 6.95 4.48 -8.50
CA SER A 25 5.76 3.67 -8.33
C SER A 25 5.03 3.41 -9.65
N ARG A 26 4.86 2.14 -10.01
CA ARG A 26 4.04 1.74 -11.17
C ARG A 26 2.56 2.11 -10.98
N ARG A 27 2.06 2.03 -9.74
CA ARG A 27 0.65 2.28 -9.41
C ARG A 27 0.31 3.75 -9.37
N SER A 28 1.23 4.60 -8.95
CA SER A 28 1.01 6.05 -8.95
C SER A 28 1.54 6.76 -10.20
N HIS A 29 2.27 6.05 -11.09
CA HIS A 29 2.86 6.61 -12.32
C HIS A 29 3.78 7.81 -12.07
N GLY A 30 4.72 7.66 -11.15
CA GLY A 30 5.71 8.68 -10.81
C GLY A 30 6.40 8.39 -9.49
N LEU A 31 7.01 9.42 -8.91
CA LEU A 31 7.66 9.32 -7.62
C LEU A 31 6.64 9.18 -6.51
N SER A 32 6.83 8.19 -5.66
CA SER A 32 6.18 8.00 -4.37
C SER A 32 7.24 8.10 -3.28
N VAL A 33 6.97 8.84 -2.22
CA VAL A 33 7.84 8.90 -1.05
C VAL A 33 7.25 8.00 0.03
N GLY A 34 7.91 6.89 0.33
CA GLY A 34 7.48 5.95 1.37
C GLY A 34 7.91 6.40 2.75
N ILE A 35 7.04 6.22 3.75
CA ILE A 35 7.31 6.40 5.17
C ILE A 35 7.11 5.06 5.88
N ASN A 36 8.20 4.49 6.41
CA ASN A 36 8.20 3.23 7.14
C ASN A 36 7.99 3.46 8.64
N LEU A 37 6.80 3.16 9.13
CA LEU A 37 6.48 3.25 10.56
C LEU A 37 6.74 1.94 11.32
N ASN A 38 7.22 0.90 10.64
CA ASN A 38 7.51 -0.40 11.22
C ASN A 38 8.94 -0.86 10.88
N PRO A 39 9.98 -0.04 11.19
CA PRO A 39 11.37 -0.40 10.87
C PRO A 39 11.84 -1.63 11.65
N ASP A 40 11.13 -2.04 12.70
CA ASP A 40 11.31 -3.27 13.47
C ASP A 40 10.83 -4.52 12.72
N LYS A 41 10.21 -4.36 11.55
CA LYS A 41 9.63 -5.41 10.70
C LYS A 41 8.49 -6.21 11.37
N ILE A 42 7.89 -5.66 12.44
CA ILE A 42 6.76 -6.29 13.13
C ILE A 42 5.46 -5.89 12.42
N CYS A 43 4.64 -6.88 12.08
CA CYS A 43 3.31 -6.70 11.53
C CYS A 43 2.33 -7.61 12.27
N ASN A 44 1.07 -7.24 12.31
CA ASN A 44 0.00 -8.08 12.87
C ASN A 44 -0.56 -9.11 11.87
N PHE A 45 -0.02 -9.11 10.63
CA PHE A 45 -0.23 -10.14 9.60
C PHE A 45 1.11 -10.81 9.26
N ASP A 46 1.04 -12.06 8.80
CA ASP A 46 2.19 -12.83 8.30
C ASP A 46 1.91 -13.37 6.90
N CYS A 47 1.55 -12.46 5.99
CA CYS A 47 1.11 -12.79 4.63
C CYS A 47 2.16 -13.62 3.88
N ILE A 48 1.73 -14.71 3.23
CA ILE A 48 2.64 -15.61 2.47
C ILE A 48 3.35 -14.90 1.31
N TYR A 49 2.78 -13.80 0.80
CA TYR A 49 3.32 -12.99 -0.29
C TYR A 49 4.17 -11.81 0.20
N CYS A 50 4.40 -11.69 1.51
CA CYS A 50 5.15 -10.59 2.08
C CYS A 50 6.56 -10.51 1.50
N GLN A 51 6.98 -9.30 1.13
CA GLN A 51 8.30 -9.04 0.56
C GLN A 51 9.28 -8.46 1.59
N VAL A 52 8.88 -8.43 2.84
CA VAL A 52 9.73 -8.01 3.97
C VAL A 52 10.51 -9.22 4.47
N ASP A 53 11.84 -9.10 4.43
CA ASP A 53 12.70 -10.10 5.06
C ASP A 53 12.64 -9.97 6.58
N ARG A 54 11.88 -10.86 7.21
CA ARG A 54 11.72 -10.94 8.67
C ARG A 54 12.71 -11.86 9.33
N THR A 55 13.59 -12.49 8.55
CA THR A 55 14.65 -13.38 9.08
C THR A 55 15.87 -12.60 9.54
N SER A 56 16.13 -11.43 8.93
CA SER A 56 17.19 -10.53 9.33
C SER A 56 16.75 -9.61 10.47
N GLN A 57 17.69 -9.29 11.37
CA GLN A 57 17.43 -8.35 12.45
C GLN A 57 17.16 -6.94 11.90
N ALA A 58 16.20 -6.25 12.50
CA ALA A 58 15.94 -4.86 12.23
C ALA A 58 17.08 -3.98 12.78
N GLU A 59 17.57 -3.04 11.97
CA GLU A 59 18.59 -2.07 12.38
C GLU A 59 18.01 -1.03 13.33
N THR A 60 16.75 -0.68 13.15
CA THR A 60 16.02 0.32 13.94
C THR A 60 14.75 -0.32 14.50
N ARG A 61 14.52 -0.17 15.81
CA ARG A 61 13.36 -0.76 16.51
C ARG A 61 12.25 0.24 16.81
N PHE A 62 12.56 1.53 16.86
CA PHE A 62 11.61 2.56 17.23
C PHE A 62 11.60 3.66 16.18
N VAL A 63 10.41 4.19 15.90
CA VAL A 63 10.24 5.37 15.06
C VAL A 63 10.48 6.61 15.90
N GLU A 64 11.41 7.43 15.47
CA GLU A 64 11.67 8.75 16.01
C GLU A 64 10.95 9.78 15.13
N LEU A 65 9.84 10.34 15.62
CA LEU A 65 8.98 11.21 14.81
C LEU A 65 9.75 12.38 14.21
N ASP A 66 10.58 13.06 15.00
CA ASP A 66 11.36 14.21 14.51
C ASP A 66 12.32 13.81 13.38
N ALA A 67 12.96 12.64 13.48
CA ALA A 67 13.81 12.12 12.40
C ALA A 67 13.00 11.80 11.13
N VAL A 68 11.79 11.23 11.26
CA VAL A 68 10.90 11.03 10.10
C VAL A 68 10.58 12.33 9.39
N LEU A 69 10.29 13.40 10.17
CA LEU A 69 9.95 14.72 9.61
C LEU A 69 11.16 15.40 8.96
N GLU A 70 12.34 15.32 9.58
CA GLU A 70 13.61 15.84 9.03
C GLU A 70 13.98 15.14 7.72
N GLU A 71 13.92 13.78 7.70
CA GLU A 71 14.16 12.98 6.50
C GLU A 71 13.16 13.31 5.37
N LEU A 72 11.88 13.51 5.72
CA LEU A 72 10.84 13.87 4.77
C LEU A 72 11.08 15.28 4.20
N GLU A 73 11.35 16.28 5.03
CA GLU A 73 11.66 17.65 4.59
C GLU A 73 12.86 17.66 3.63
N ALA A 74 13.96 17.01 4.01
CA ALA A 74 15.16 16.94 3.18
C ALA A 74 14.90 16.25 1.83
N LEU A 75 14.12 15.16 1.81
CA LEU A 75 13.79 14.48 0.56
C LEU A 75 12.86 15.31 -0.32
N LEU A 76 11.86 15.99 0.26
CA LEU A 76 10.95 16.86 -0.50
C LEU A 76 11.69 18.10 -1.06
N GLU A 77 12.70 18.62 -0.37
CA GLU A 77 13.58 19.68 -0.89
C GLU A 77 14.32 19.18 -2.14
N ARG A 78 14.95 18.00 -2.07
CA ARG A 78 15.63 17.38 -3.23
C ARG A 78 14.70 17.09 -4.41
N VAL A 79 13.44 16.78 -4.15
CA VAL A 79 12.42 16.63 -5.20
C VAL A 79 12.10 17.97 -5.82
N SER A 80 11.94 19.01 -5.00
CA SER A 80 11.54 20.36 -5.43
C SER A 80 12.63 21.08 -6.22
N ASP A 81 13.90 20.97 -5.82
CA ASP A 81 15.04 21.59 -6.52
C ASP A 81 15.58 20.73 -7.69
N GLY A 82 15.08 19.51 -7.82
CA GLY A 82 15.47 18.57 -8.89
C GLY A 82 16.72 17.75 -8.61
N SER A 83 17.44 17.98 -7.50
CA SER A 83 18.68 17.27 -7.18
C SER A 83 18.51 15.78 -6.90
N LEU A 84 17.27 15.33 -6.66
CA LEU A 84 16.97 13.89 -6.58
C LEU A 84 17.30 13.16 -7.90
N TRP A 85 17.09 13.83 -9.03
CA TRP A 85 17.30 13.24 -10.36
C TRP A 85 18.77 13.20 -10.77
N ASP A 86 19.65 13.85 -10.01
CA ASP A 86 21.12 13.75 -10.16
C ASP A 86 21.65 12.53 -9.38
N ASP A 87 20.83 11.91 -8.55
CA ASP A 87 21.20 10.71 -7.82
C ASP A 87 21.32 9.52 -8.79
N PRO A 88 22.41 8.73 -8.71
CA PRO A 88 22.62 7.59 -9.61
C PRO A 88 21.44 6.61 -9.66
N THR A 89 20.69 6.48 -8.58
CA THR A 89 19.50 5.60 -8.51
C THR A 89 18.35 6.10 -9.38
N PHE A 90 18.25 7.43 -9.61
CA PHE A 90 17.13 8.07 -10.29
C PHE A 90 17.52 8.81 -11.57
N ALA A 91 18.80 8.86 -11.92
CA ALA A 91 19.31 9.60 -13.09
C ALA A 91 18.67 9.17 -14.42
N ASP A 92 18.40 7.88 -14.57
CA ASP A 92 17.81 7.29 -15.79
C ASP A 92 16.28 7.29 -15.81
N VAL A 93 15.62 7.89 -14.80
CA VAL A 93 14.16 7.97 -14.78
C VAL A 93 13.68 8.92 -15.87
N PRO A 94 12.73 8.50 -16.75
CA PRO A 94 12.15 9.35 -17.77
C PRO A 94 11.51 10.61 -17.20
N GLU A 95 11.65 11.75 -17.89
CA GLU A 95 11.20 13.06 -17.43
C GLU A 95 9.69 13.08 -17.09
N GLU A 96 8.87 12.37 -17.87
CA GLU A 96 7.43 12.24 -17.64
C GLU A 96 7.04 11.55 -16.33
N LEU A 97 7.98 10.80 -15.72
CA LEU A 97 7.81 10.16 -14.42
C LEU A 97 8.47 10.94 -13.27
N ARG A 98 9.19 12.04 -13.56
CA ARG A 98 9.90 12.86 -12.58
C ARG A 98 8.97 13.83 -11.87
N ARG A 99 7.91 13.31 -11.26
CA ARG A 99 6.95 14.12 -10.48
C ARG A 99 6.57 13.39 -9.20
N LEU A 100 6.42 14.13 -8.12
CA LEU A 100 5.89 13.62 -6.87
C LEU A 100 4.37 13.41 -7.00
N ASN A 101 3.94 12.17 -6.94
CA ASN A 101 2.53 11.80 -7.03
C ASN A 101 1.90 11.54 -5.66
N ASP A 102 2.68 10.97 -4.74
CA ASP A 102 2.20 10.71 -3.39
C ASP A 102 3.35 10.62 -2.36
N ILE A 103 2.95 10.78 -1.09
CA ILE A 103 3.68 10.40 0.09
C ILE A 103 2.87 9.29 0.74
N ALA A 104 3.47 8.11 0.93
CA ALA A 104 2.74 6.92 1.35
C ALA A 104 3.22 6.37 2.69
N PHE A 105 2.32 6.26 3.66
CA PHE A 105 2.55 5.42 4.82
C PHE A 105 2.56 3.97 4.36
N SER A 106 3.75 3.43 4.15
CA SER A 106 3.99 2.07 3.66
C SER A 106 5.36 1.62 4.14
N GLY A 107 5.52 0.36 4.47
CA GLY A 107 6.80 -0.07 5.01
C GLY A 107 6.86 -1.57 5.30
N ASP A 108 7.57 -1.90 6.36
CA ASP A 108 7.86 -3.27 6.74
C ASP A 108 6.80 -3.90 7.65
N GLY A 109 5.70 -3.19 7.91
CA GLY A 109 4.58 -3.67 8.71
C GLY A 109 3.29 -2.91 8.45
N GLU A 110 2.35 -2.97 9.39
CA GLU A 110 1.07 -2.28 9.31
C GLU A 110 1.17 -0.88 9.93
N PRO A 111 1.06 0.20 9.16
CA PRO A 111 1.24 1.57 9.67
C PRO A 111 0.26 1.96 10.79
N THR A 112 -0.98 1.45 10.73
CA THR A 112 -2.02 1.78 11.71
C THR A 112 -1.82 1.13 13.08
N THR A 113 -0.81 0.27 13.23
CA THR A 113 -0.37 -0.23 14.54
C THR A 113 0.43 0.80 15.32
N TYR A 114 0.98 1.82 14.64
CA TYR A 114 1.74 2.88 15.28
C TYR A 114 0.89 3.58 16.36
N ARG A 115 1.49 3.82 17.54
CA ARG A 115 0.75 4.26 18.73
C ARG A 115 0.11 5.63 18.55
N ASN A 116 0.85 6.57 17.98
CA ASN A 116 0.45 7.97 17.77
C ASN A 116 0.21 8.20 16.26
N PHE A 117 -0.59 7.33 15.64
CA PHE A 117 -0.84 7.37 14.20
C PHE A 117 -1.49 8.70 13.76
N ASP A 118 -2.40 9.24 14.56
CA ASP A 118 -3.04 10.55 14.36
C ASP A 118 -2.02 11.70 14.33
N GLU A 119 -1.11 11.72 15.30
CA GLU A 119 -0.08 12.75 15.40
C GLU A 119 0.87 12.70 14.20
N ILE A 120 1.35 11.49 13.82
CA ILE A 120 2.28 11.38 12.69
C ILE A 120 1.63 11.75 11.37
N VAL A 121 0.38 11.36 11.13
CA VAL A 121 -0.35 11.76 9.92
C VAL A 121 -0.48 13.28 9.84
N LYS A 122 -0.83 13.93 10.95
CA LYS A 122 -0.94 15.39 11.05
C LYS A 122 0.39 16.07 10.72
N ARG A 123 1.46 15.67 11.39
CA ARG A 123 2.78 16.28 11.23
C ARG A 123 3.35 16.06 9.82
N VAL A 124 3.18 14.88 9.25
CA VAL A 124 3.57 14.58 7.87
C VAL A 124 2.76 15.42 6.88
N GLY A 125 1.46 15.57 7.08
CA GLY A 125 0.60 16.44 6.27
C GLY A 125 1.03 17.90 6.31
N GLU A 126 1.38 18.41 7.49
CA GLU A 126 1.90 19.78 7.67
C GLU A 126 3.24 19.97 6.94
N VAL A 127 4.18 19.00 7.01
CA VAL A 127 5.46 19.04 6.28
C VAL A 127 5.21 19.07 4.78
N LYS A 128 4.38 18.15 4.27
CA LYS A 128 3.98 18.09 2.85
C LYS A 128 3.45 19.44 2.36
N ASP A 129 2.57 20.06 3.12
CA ASP A 129 1.93 21.33 2.73
C ASP A 129 2.90 22.51 2.77
N ARG A 130 3.81 22.56 3.77
CA ARG A 130 4.89 23.57 3.85
C ARG A 130 5.90 23.44 2.71
N ALA A 131 6.23 22.23 2.31
CA ALA A 131 7.10 21.94 1.17
C ALA A 131 6.48 22.28 -0.20
N GLY A 132 5.25 22.81 -0.24
CA GLY A 132 4.57 23.12 -1.49
C GLY A 132 3.98 21.90 -2.23
N ALA A 133 4.03 20.72 -1.65
CA ALA A 133 3.60 19.46 -2.24
C ALA A 133 2.09 19.18 -2.04
N LYS A 134 1.25 20.21 -1.93
CA LYS A 134 -0.20 20.07 -1.67
C LYS A 134 -0.93 19.20 -2.69
N ALA A 135 -0.50 19.22 -3.94
CA ALA A 135 -1.11 18.42 -5.03
C ALA A 135 -0.78 16.92 -4.89
N ALA A 136 0.34 16.55 -4.27
CA ALA A 136 0.68 15.17 -4.01
C ALA A 136 -0.31 14.56 -3.02
N ARG A 137 -0.70 13.29 -3.25
CA ARG A 137 -1.59 12.57 -2.33
C ARG A 137 -0.84 12.17 -1.06
N LEU A 138 -1.56 12.13 0.05
CA LEU A 138 -1.08 11.47 1.26
C LEU A 138 -1.75 10.09 1.34
N VAL A 139 -1.01 9.02 1.07
CA VAL A 139 -1.56 7.67 0.90
C VAL A 139 -1.33 6.84 2.15
N LEU A 140 -2.34 6.12 2.60
CA LEU A 140 -2.22 5.07 3.60
C LEU A 140 -2.38 3.71 2.91
N ILE A 141 -1.32 2.88 2.91
CA ILE A 141 -1.39 1.47 2.48
C ILE A 141 -1.50 0.60 3.73
N THR A 142 -2.61 -0.14 3.86
CA THR A 142 -2.97 -0.79 5.12
C THR A 142 -3.72 -2.11 4.90
N ASN A 143 -3.57 -3.05 5.82
CA ASN A 143 -4.40 -4.26 5.89
C ASN A 143 -5.78 -4.01 6.53
N ALA A 144 -6.13 -2.76 6.83
CA ALA A 144 -7.40 -2.31 7.39
C ALA A 144 -7.81 -2.92 8.74
N SER A 145 -6.93 -3.69 9.38
CA SER A 145 -7.25 -4.40 10.63
C SER A 145 -7.53 -3.47 11.83
N MET A 146 -7.00 -2.24 11.80
CA MET A 146 -7.01 -1.32 12.95
C MET A 146 -7.90 -0.09 12.78
N PHE A 147 -8.74 -0.01 11.74
CA PHE A 147 -9.59 1.17 11.49
C PHE A 147 -10.57 1.49 12.61
N HIS A 148 -10.96 0.49 13.41
CA HIS A 148 -11.83 0.66 14.57
C HIS A 148 -11.15 1.33 15.79
N ARG A 149 -9.82 1.59 15.73
CA ARG A 149 -9.14 2.27 16.84
C ARG A 149 -9.39 3.78 16.78
N PRO A 150 -9.75 4.45 17.88
CA PRO A 150 -9.98 5.90 17.87
C PRO A 150 -8.82 6.73 17.32
N VAL A 151 -7.57 6.37 17.67
CA VAL A 151 -6.38 7.05 17.15
C VAL A 151 -6.24 6.90 15.63
N VAL A 152 -6.65 5.76 15.07
CA VAL A 152 -6.63 5.54 13.62
C VAL A 152 -7.76 6.33 12.96
N GLU A 153 -8.96 6.36 13.54
CA GLU A 153 -10.09 7.13 13.04
C GLU A 153 -9.75 8.62 12.92
N VAL A 154 -9.16 9.24 13.95
CA VAL A 154 -8.67 10.62 13.92
C VAL A 154 -7.58 10.81 12.86
N GLY A 155 -6.67 9.84 12.74
CA GLY A 155 -5.63 9.87 11.71
C GLY A 155 -6.20 9.83 10.28
N LEU A 156 -7.27 9.06 10.03
CA LEU A 156 -7.94 9.01 8.72
C LEU A 156 -8.67 10.32 8.38
N GLU A 157 -9.29 10.98 9.37
CA GLU A 157 -9.86 12.32 9.20
C GLU A 157 -8.80 13.32 8.76
N THR A 158 -7.70 13.38 9.49
CA THR A 158 -6.55 14.24 9.18
C THR A 158 -5.91 13.89 7.83
N LEU A 159 -5.78 12.60 7.50
CA LEU A 159 -5.29 12.16 6.20
C LEU A 159 -6.13 12.77 5.06
N HIS A 160 -7.44 12.73 5.21
CA HIS A 160 -8.38 13.27 4.21
C HIS A 160 -8.22 14.78 4.03
N GLU A 161 -7.96 15.55 5.10
CA GLU A 161 -7.72 17.00 5.05
C GLU A 161 -6.48 17.37 4.24
N HIS A 162 -5.50 16.46 4.14
CA HIS A 162 -4.24 16.65 3.42
C HIS A 162 -4.20 15.98 2.03
N ASN A 163 -5.31 15.95 1.28
CA ASN A 163 -5.44 15.27 0.00
C ASN A 163 -5.20 13.75 0.12
N GLY A 164 -5.82 13.14 1.14
CA GLY A 164 -5.59 11.76 1.51
C GLY A 164 -6.29 10.73 0.63
N GLU A 165 -5.66 9.56 0.50
CA GLU A 165 -6.23 8.39 -0.16
C GLU A 165 -5.92 7.13 0.64
N ILE A 166 -6.93 6.29 0.88
CA ILE A 166 -6.79 5.05 1.64
C ILE A 166 -6.73 3.89 0.66
N TRP A 167 -5.66 3.10 0.72
CA TRP A 167 -5.45 1.88 -0.05
C TRP A 167 -5.53 0.68 0.88
N ALA A 168 -6.73 0.12 0.98
CA ALA A 168 -7.01 -1.01 1.86
C ALA A 168 -6.75 -2.33 1.13
N LYS A 169 -6.00 -3.22 1.76
CA LYS A 169 -5.74 -4.55 1.25
C LYS A 169 -6.96 -5.45 1.48
N LEU A 170 -7.37 -6.16 0.43
CA LEU A 170 -8.38 -7.20 0.47
C LEU A 170 -8.05 -8.21 -0.63
N GLU A 171 -7.50 -9.36 -0.27
CA GLU A 171 -6.98 -10.38 -1.17
C GLU A 171 -7.81 -11.66 -1.17
N ALA A 172 -8.84 -11.76 -0.34
CA ALA A 172 -9.66 -12.94 -0.14
C ALA A 172 -11.16 -12.66 -0.22
N GLY A 173 -11.93 -13.66 -0.58
CA GLY A 173 -13.39 -13.68 -0.54
C GLY A 173 -13.96 -14.57 0.56
N THR A 174 -13.20 -15.60 0.96
CA THR A 174 -13.58 -16.56 2.01
C THR A 174 -12.65 -16.49 3.22
N ASP A 175 -13.14 -16.91 4.39
CA ASP A 175 -12.31 -16.95 5.61
C ASP A 175 -11.19 -17.99 5.48
N GLU A 176 -11.45 -19.12 4.86
CA GLU A 176 -10.47 -20.17 4.64
C GLU A 176 -9.29 -19.68 3.79
N TYR A 177 -9.57 -18.96 2.71
CA TYR A 177 -8.53 -18.40 1.85
C TYR A 177 -7.80 -17.25 2.52
N TYR A 178 -8.53 -16.40 3.25
CA TYR A 178 -7.94 -15.34 4.06
C TYR A 178 -6.94 -15.89 5.08
N GLN A 179 -7.29 -16.94 5.82
CA GLN A 179 -6.38 -17.58 6.77
C GLN A 179 -5.16 -18.20 6.08
N LEU A 180 -5.35 -18.77 4.88
CA LEU A 180 -4.25 -19.33 4.10
C LEU A 180 -3.21 -18.29 3.71
N ILE A 181 -3.65 -17.11 3.23
CA ILE A 181 -2.74 -16.12 2.65
C ILE A 181 -2.27 -15.06 3.62
N GLU A 182 -3.08 -14.68 4.63
CA GLU A 182 -2.76 -13.59 5.56
C GLU A 182 -2.16 -14.06 6.87
N ARG A 183 -2.36 -15.32 7.26
CA ARG A 183 -1.81 -15.96 8.47
C ARG A 183 -1.93 -15.06 9.71
N THR A 184 -3.14 -14.60 10.00
CA THR A 184 -3.39 -13.67 11.09
C THR A 184 -4.48 -14.16 12.04
N VAL A 185 -4.44 -13.67 13.28
CA VAL A 185 -5.49 -13.90 14.28
C VAL A 185 -6.62 -12.88 14.18
N VAL A 186 -6.47 -11.85 13.32
CA VAL A 186 -7.52 -10.86 13.09
C VAL A 186 -8.64 -11.51 12.27
N PRO A 187 -9.90 -11.52 12.73
CA PRO A 187 -11.00 -12.12 11.97
C PRO A 187 -11.21 -11.42 10.63
N PHE A 188 -11.47 -12.19 9.57
CA PHE A 188 -11.76 -11.65 8.24
C PHE A 188 -12.97 -10.70 8.26
N THR A 189 -14.01 -11.05 9.00
CA THR A 189 -15.19 -10.20 9.20
C THR A 189 -14.85 -8.83 9.77
N ARG A 190 -13.85 -8.74 10.66
CA ARG A 190 -13.38 -7.47 11.21
C ARG A 190 -12.76 -6.58 10.14
N VAL A 191 -11.97 -7.15 9.24
CA VAL A 191 -11.36 -6.42 8.12
C VAL A 191 -12.44 -5.88 7.19
N LEU A 192 -13.43 -6.71 6.83
CA LEU A 192 -14.56 -6.31 5.99
C LEU A 192 -15.40 -5.21 6.62
N GLU A 193 -15.77 -5.34 7.90
CA GLU A 193 -16.49 -4.33 8.67
C GLU A 193 -15.72 -2.99 8.69
N ASN A 194 -14.42 -3.03 8.98
CA ASN A 194 -13.55 -1.88 9.02
C ASN A 194 -13.50 -1.16 7.66
N ILE A 195 -13.30 -1.90 6.57
CA ILE A 195 -13.29 -1.33 5.19
C ILE A 195 -14.66 -0.69 4.90
N THR A 196 -15.75 -1.39 5.20
CA THR A 196 -17.10 -0.90 4.94
C THR A 196 -17.40 0.41 5.69
N VAL A 197 -17.07 0.48 6.98
CA VAL A 197 -17.28 1.67 7.81
C VAL A 197 -16.48 2.85 7.26
N VAL A 198 -15.21 2.65 6.91
CA VAL A 198 -14.36 3.70 6.35
C VAL A 198 -14.83 4.10 4.96
N ALA A 199 -15.22 3.13 4.11
CA ALA A 199 -15.71 3.38 2.76
C ALA A 199 -17.04 4.18 2.71
N ARG A 200 -17.84 4.12 3.75
CA ARG A 200 -19.04 4.98 3.90
C ARG A 200 -18.66 6.46 4.09
N ARG A 201 -17.54 6.72 4.75
CA ARG A 201 -17.07 8.10 5.03
C ARG A 201 -16.21 8.66 3.88
N TRP A 202 -15.30 7.87 3.33
CA TRP A 202 -14.35 8.28 2.28
C TRP A 202 -14.23 7.22 1.18
N PRO A 203 -14.01 7.62 -0.08
CA PRO A 203 -13.73 6.65 -1.14
C PRO A 203 -12.43 5.88 -0.85
N VAL A 204 -12.50 4.55 -0.93
CA VAL A 204 -11.35 3.64 -0.67
C VAL A 204 -10.90 3.01 -1.97
N VAL A 205 -9.59 2.91 -2.16
CA VAL A 205 -8.97 2.04 -3.18
C VAL A 205 -8.74 0.67 -2.55
N ILE A 206 -9.25 -0.37 -3.17
CA ILE A 206 -8.96 -1.74 -2.78
C ILE A 206 -7.69 -2.21 -3.50
N GLN A 207 -6.71 -2.72 -2.74
CA GLN A 207 -5.50 -3.34 -3.27
C GLN A 207 -5.59 -4.85 -3.10
N SER A 208 -5.66 -5.59 -4.21
CA SER A 208 -5.82 -7.04 -4.19
C SER A 208 -4.66 -7.71 -4.91
N LEU A 209 -3.81 -8.38 -4.14
CA LEU A 209 -2.71 -9.16 -4.65
C LEU A 209 -3.18 -10.59 -4.88
N PHE A 210 -3.15 -11.03 -6.14
CA PHE A 210 -3.44 -12.40 -6.53
C PHE A 210 -2.16 -13.13 -6.94
N MET A 211 -2.07 -14.42 -6.58
CA MET A 211 -0.86 -15.22 -6.72
C MET A 211 -1.18 -16.69 -6.98
N ARG A 212 -0.17 -17.43 -7.41
CA ARG A 212 -0.21 -18.89 -7.33
C ARG A 212 0.35 -19.33 -5.99
N VAL A 213 -0.31 -20.30 -5.38
CA VAL A 213 0.11 -20.96 -4.15
C VAL A 213 0.44 -22.42 -4.50
N ALA A 214 1.68 -22.82 -4.31
CA ALA A 214 2.17 -24.16 -4.68
C ALA A 214 1.88 -24.56 -6.15
N GLY A 215 1.94 -23.58 -7.06
CA GLY A 215 1.68 -23.76 -8.49
C GLY A 215 0.20 -23.63 -8.90
N GLU A 216 -0.73 -23.63 -7.96
CA GLU A 216 -2.17 -23.52 -8.23
C GLU A 216 -2.60 -22.04 -8.28
N ALA A 217 -3.37 -21.67 -9.29
CA ALA A 217 -3.98 -20.36 -9.38
C ALA A 217 -5.13 -20.22 -8.37
N VAL A 218 -5.57 -18.98 -8.15
CA VAL A 218 -6.73 -18.71 -7.29
C VAL A 218 -7.96 -19.45 -7.83
N PRO A 219 -8.67 -20.24 -6.99
CA PRO A 219 -9.88 -20.94 -7.42
C PRO A 219 -10.96 -19.97 -7.94
N GLU A 220 -11.70 -20.37 -8.97
CA GLU A 220 -12.80 -19.56 -9.51
C GLU A 220 -13.84 -19.22 -8.43
N SER A 221 -14.17 -20.17 -7.55
CA SER A 221 -15.07 -19.95 -6.42
C SER A 221 -14.58 -18.88 -5.45
N GLU A 222 -13.27 -18.73 -5.28
CA GLU A 222 -12.67 -17.70 -4.45
C GLU A 222 -12.76 -16.34 -5.11
N ILE A 223 -12.53 -16.27 -6.44
CA ILE A 223 -12.71 -15.02 -7.21
C ILE A 223 -14.16 -14.55 -7.14
N GLU A 224 -15.14 -15.49 -7.25
CA GLU A 224 -16.56 -15.16 -7.10
C GLU A 224 -16.88 -14.64 -5.69
N ALA A 225 -16.38 -15.31 -4.65
CA ALA A 225 -16.55 -14.87 -3.27
C ALA A 225 -15.89 -13.50 -3.02
N PHE A 226 -14.73 -13.25 -3.60
CA PHE A 226 -14.08 -11.93 -3.55
C PHE A 226 -14.96 -10.83 -4.17
N CYS A 227 -15.55 -11.10 -5.34
CA CYS A 227 -16.50 -10.16 -5.94
C CYS A 227 -17.73 -9.96 -5.04
N ASP A 228 -18.24 -11.01 -4.39
CA ASP A 228 -19.35 -10.87 -3.45
C ASP A 228 -18.99 -9.93 -2.29
N ARG A 229 -17.78 -10.01 -1.71
CA ARG A 229 -17.34 -9.08 -0.65
C ARG A 229 -17.30 -7.63 -1.15
N LEU A 230 -16.79 -7.38 -2.37
CA LEU A 230 -16.80 -6.03 -2.93
C LEU A 230 -18.24 -5.50 -3.13
N CYS A 231 -19.12 -6.33 -3.69
CA CYS A 231 -20.52 -5.96 -3.90
C CYS A 231 -21.26 -5.73 -2.57
N GLU A 232 -20.98 -6.51 -1.52
CA GLU A 232 -21.54 -6.31 -0.17
C GLU A 232 -21.10 -4.95 0.39
N ILE A 233 -19.79 -4.61 0.34
CA ILE A 233 -19.30 -3.30 0.79
C ILE A 233 -20.07 -2.16 0.09
N VAL A 234 -20.26 -2.26 -1.24
CA VAL A 234 -20.98 -1.24 -2.01
C VAL A 234 -22.46 -1.20 -1.64
N SER A 235 -23.10 -2.37 -1.51
CA SER A 235 -24.53 -2.47 -1.15
C SER A 235 -24.85 -1.90 0.24
N GLU A 236 -23.86 -1.93 1.13
CA GLU A 236 -23.92 -1.33 2.46
C GLU A 236 -23.58 0.17 2.50
N GLY A 237 -23.44 0.80 1.32
CA GLY A 237 -23.18 2.23 1.17
C GLY A 237 -21.71 2.61 1.17
N GLY A 238 -20.79 1.64 1.10
CA GLY A 238 -19.36 1.89 0.93
C GLY A 238 -19.03 2.39 -0.48
N ARG A 239 -18.09 3.32 -0.58
CA ARG A 239 -17.60 3.88 -1.84
C ARG A 239 -16.23 3.31 -2.17
N LEU A 240 -16.17 2.42 -3.16
CA LEU A 240 -14.92 1.87 -3.67
C LEU A 240 -14.55 2.64 -4.94
N LYS A 241 -13.44 3.41 -4.87
CA LYS A 241 -12.97 4.28 -5.96
C LYS A 241 -12.32 3.49 -7.09
N LEU A 242 -11.57 2.44 -6.73
CA LEU A 242 -10.77 1.65 -7.66
C LEU A 242 -10.44 0.31 -7.00
N VAL A 243 -10.41 -0.77 -7.78
CA VAL A 243 -9.83 -2.06 -7.38
C VAL A 243 -8.54 -2.27 -8.17
N GLN A 244 -7.41 -2.25 -7.46
CA GLN A 244 -6.09 -2.54 -8.02
C GLN A 244 -5.86 -4.06 -7.96
N VAL A 245 -5.89 -4.71 -9.11
CA VAL A 245 -5.60 -6.14 -9.28
C VAL A 245 -4.15 -6.30 -9.66
N TYR A 246 -3.34 -6.95 -8.81
CA TYR A 246 -1.91 -7.07 -9.07
C TYR A 246 -1.35 -8.40 -8.57
N THR A 247 -0.10 -8.69 -8.90
CA THR A 247 0.60 -9.91 -8.50
C THR A 247 1.99 -9.61 -7.93
N VAL A 248 2.67 -10.63 -7.43
CA VAL A 248 4.03 -10.49 -6.91
C VAL A 248 4.99 -10.07 -8.03
N ALA A 249 5.68 -8.95 -7.82
CA ALA A 249 6.67 -8.40 -8.75
C ALA A 249 8.12 -8.66 -8.30
N ARG A 250 8.29 -9.10 -7.08
CA ARG A 250 9.57 -9.43 -6.44
C ARG A 250 9.42 -10.75 -5.68
N PRO A 251 10.48 -11.52 -5.50
CA PRO A 251 10.41 -12.77 -4.74
C PRO A 251 9.82 -12.53 -3.35
N PRO A 252 8.74 -13.23 -2.98
CA PRO A 252 8.20 -13.20 -1.61
C PRO A 252 9.06 -14.06 -0.67
N ALA A 253 8.82 -13.97 0.63
CA ALA A 253 9.47 -14.79 1.63
C ALA A 253 9.19 -16.28 1.43
N GLU A 254 7.99 -16.63 0.96
CA GLU A 254 7.57 -18.00 0.72
C GLU A 254 7.84 -18.43 -0.74
N SER A 255 8.75 -19.39 -0.92
CA SER A 255 9.18 -19.85 -2.25
C SER A 255 8.07 -20.56 -3.06
N PHE A 256 7.00 -21.01 -2.42
CA PHE A 256 5.84 -21.62 -3.08
C PHE A 256 4.84 -20.60 -3.62
N VAL A 257 5.07 -19.29 -3.40
CA VAL A 257 4.25 -18.20 -3.94
C VAL A 257 4.88 -17.69 -5.23
N THR A 258 4.11 -17.64 -6.32
CA THR A 258 4.57 -17.14 -7.61
C THR A 258 3.54 -16.23 -8.27
N ALA A 259 3.98 -15.45 -9.27
CA ALA A 259 3.13 -14.50 -9.97
C ALA A 259 2.05 -15.17 -10.83
N LEU A 260 0.91 -14.51 -10.97
CA LEU A 260 -0.03 -14.75 -12.06
C LEU A 260 0.45 -14.08 -13.35
N THR A 261 -0.03 -14.55 -14.47
CA THR A 261 0.16 -13.91 -15.77
C THR A 261 -0.74 -12.69 -15.92
N ASP A 262 -0.38 -11.76 -16.82
CA ASP A 262 -1.21 -10.59 -17.11
C ASP A 262 -2.61 -10.98 -17.61
N VAL A 263 -2.73 -12.11 -18.35
CA VAL A 263 -4.02 -12.63 -18.82
C VAL A 263 -4.90 -13.07 -17.65
N GLU A 264 -4.33 -13.74 -16.67
CA GLU A 264 -5.07 -14.19 -15.48
C GLU A 264 -5.51 -13.01 -14.62
N LEU A 265 -4.64 -12.00 -14.46
CA LEU A 265 -4.98 -10.77 -13.74
C LEU A 265 -6.11 -9.99 -14.43
N GLU A 266 -6.04 -9.87 -15.77
CA GLU A 266 -7.09 -9.20 -16.54
C GLU A 266 -8.42 -9.96 -16.47
N ALA A 267 -8.40 -11.28 -16.44
CA ALA A 267 -9.63 -12.07 -16.26
C ALA A 267 -10.28 -11.82 -14.89
N ILE A 268 -9.48 -11.68 -13.82
CA ILE A 268 -9.98 -11.32 -12.49
C ILE A 268 -10.56 -9.89 -12.50
N ALA A 269 -9.83 -8.94 -13.08
CA ALA A 269 -10.27 -7.55 -13.18
C ALA A 269 -11.58 -7.42 -13.97
N GLU A 270 -11.71 -8.15 -15.09
CA GLU A 270 -12.94 -8.19 -15.87
C GLU A 270 -14.11 -8.77 -15.08
N ARG A 271 -13.87 -9.82 -14.27
CA ARG A 271 -14.90 -10.39 -13.39
C ARG A 271 -15.41 -9.34 -12.38
N VAL A 272 -14.51 -8.55 -11.78
CA VAL A 272 -14.87 -7.46 -10.87
C VAL A 272 -15.71 -6.40 -11.58
N ARG A 273 -15.31 -5.97 -12.79
CA ARG A 273 -16.06 -5.00 -13.60
C ARG A 273 -17.47 -5.48 -13.91
N LEU A 274 -17.59 -6.72 -14.37
CA LEU A 274 -18.88 -7.31 -14.79
C LEU A 274 -19.83 -7.53 -13.61
N ARG A 275 -19.32 -7.98 -12.46
CA ARG A 275 -20.17 -8.31 -11.32
C ARG A 275 -20.52 -7.13 -10.45
N CYS A 276 -19.56 -6.24 -10.19
CA CYS A 276 -19.72 -5.16 -9.22
C CYS A 276 -19.82 -3.77 -9.87
N GLY A 277 -19.55 -3.64 -11.18
CA GLY A 277 -19.55 -2.34 -11.86
C GLY A 277 -18.43 -1.40 -11.38
N LEU A 278 -17.38 -1.94 -10.77
CA LEU A 278 -16.28 -1.17 -10.19
C LEU A 278 -15.17 -0.92 -11.23
N GLU A 279 -14.54 0.25 -11.13
CA GLU A 279 -13.32 0.54 -11.89
C GLU A 279 -12.17 -0.35 -11.40
N THR A 280 -11.36 -0.86 -12.34
CA THR A 280 -10.21 -1.70 -12.04
C THR A 280 -8.95 -1.21 -12.74
N ALA A 281 -7.79 -1.42 -12.11
CA ALA A 281 -6.49 -1.24 -12.73
C ALA A 281 -5.64 -2.49 -12.50
N VAL A 282 -4.96 -2.96 -13.57
CA VAL A 282 -4.16 -4.19 -13.53
C VAL A 282 -2.68 -3.86 -13.53
N PHE A 283 -1.90 -4.51 -12.67
CA PHE A 283 -0.45 -4.34 -12.59
C PHE A 283 0.23 -5.73 -12.57
N GLY A 284 0.85 -6.10 -13.68
CA GLY A 284 1.63 -7.33 -13.82
C GLY A 284 2.92 -7.37 -13.00
N GLY A 285 3.60 -8.50 -12.98
CA GLY A 285 4.85 -8.74 -12.27
C GLY A 285 6.10 -8.20 -12.98
#